data_eb68c1e680f61789e440d7e37e799c0b
#
_entry.id   eb68c1e680f61789e440d7e37e799c0b
#
_cell.length_a   1.000
_cell.length_b   1.000
_cell.length_c   1.000
_cell.angle_alpha   90.00
_cell.angle_beta   90.00
_cell.angle_gamma   90.00
#
_symmetry.space_group_name_H-M   'P 1'
#
loop_
_entity.id
_entity.type
_entity.pdbx_description
1 polymer ?
#
loop_
_entity_poly.entity_id
_entity_poly.type
_entity_poly.pdbx_seq_one_letter_code
_entity_poly.pdbx_strand_id
1 'polypeptide(L)'
;MKMIEKETAIIRVGIADVKIAHSPDRIRTSGLGSCVGLVIYDLEQKTAGLVHIMLPDSSLSKTADINLAKYADTAVSATVNMLLEAGCRKFALKAKMAGGAEMFKFKMTNDLMKVGPRNVLAIKKHLSLLNIPIISEDTGGNSGRTIEFDPQSAELVIRTVKQGVTTI
;
A
#
# COMPACT_ATOMS: atom_id res chain seq x y z
N MET A 1 -0.17 39.95 4.15
CA MET A 1 -0.19 38.94 3.13
C MET A 1 -1.01 37.74 3.66
N LYS A 2 -2.21 37.51 3.10
CA LYS A 2 -2.98 36.33 3.47
C LYS A 2 -2.29 35.10 2.91
N MET A 3 -1.79 34.23 3.78
CA MET A 3 -1.39 32.89 3.36
C MET A 3 -2.65 32.17 2.89
N ILE A 4 -2.69 31.77 1.62
CA ILE A 4 -3.72 30.89 1.12
C ILE A 4 -3.41 29.53 1.72
N GLU A 5 -4.16 29.11 2.74
CA GLU A 5 -4.10 27.74 3.21
C GLU A 5 -4.52 26.85 2.05
N LYS A 6 -3.60 26.00 1.60
CA LYS A 6 -3.93 25.00 0.59
C LYS A 6 -4.95 24.05 1.21
N GLU A 7 -6.13 23.96 0.62
CA GLU A 7 -7.14 22.98 1.06
C GLU A 7 -6.55 21.57 0.97
N THR A 8 -6.78 20.77 2.02
CA THR A 8 -6.37 19.37 2.07
C THR A 8 -7.23 18.56 1.11
N ALA A 9 -6.60 17.95 0.10
CA ALA A 9 -7.25 17.00 -0.79
C ALA A 9 -7.04 15.57 -0.31
N ILE A 10 -7.98 14.68 -0.66
CA ILE A 10 -7.83 13.24 -0.49
C ILE A 10 -7.58 12.64 -1.87
N ILE A 11 -6.37 12.15 -2.08
CA ILE A 11 -6.00 11.48 -3.32
C ILE A 11 -6.46 10.03 -3.25
N ARG A 12 -7.31 9.62 -4.17
CA ARG A 12 -7.89 8.27 -4.19
C ARG A 12 -7.10 7.38 -5.13
N VAL A 13 -6.72 6.21 -4.61
CA VAL A 13 -6.03 5.16 -5.36
C VAL A 13 -7.00 4.02 -5.62
N GLY A 14 -7.21 3.69 -6.88
CA GLY A 14 -8.04 2.57 -7.30
C GLY A 14 -7.31 1.23 -7.21
N ILE A 15 -8.03 0.16 -7.51
CA ILE A 15 -7.49 -1.20 -7.57
C ILE A 15 -6.41 -1.26 -8.66
N ALA A 16 -5.27 -1.86 -8.35
CA ALA A 16 -4.13 -1.99 -9.26
C ALA A 16 -3.63 -0.63 -9.79
N ASP A 17 -3.67 0.39 -8.93
CA ASP A 17 -3.19 1.73 -9.21
C ASP A 17 -2.19 2.19 -8.16
N VAL A 18 -1.42 3.21 -8.49
CA VAL A 18 -0.43 3.83 -7.61
C VAL A 18 -0.45 5.34 -7.80
N LYS A 19 -0.41 6.08 -6.71
CA LYS A 19 -0.33 7.54 -6.72
C LYS A 19 0.59 8.05 -5.62
N ILE A 20 1.05 9.28 -5.79
CA ILE A 20 1.88 10.01 -4.84
C ILE A 20 1.06 11.14 -4.21
N ALA A 21 1.24 11.37 -2.93
CA ALA A 21 0.68 12.50 -2.20
C ALA A 21 1.77 13.26 -1.46
N HIS A 22 1.64 14.57 -1.46
CA HIS A 22 2.46 15.48 -0.68
C HIS A 22 1.58 16.17 0.38
N SER A 23 2.13 16.34 1.59
CA SER A 23 1.42 17.13 2.62
C SER A 23 1.03 18.51 2.06
N PRO A 24 -0.16 19.05 2.36
CA PRO A 24 -1.16 18.60 3.33
C PRO A 24 -2.16 17.54 2.80
N ASP A 25 -2.01 17.09 1.55
CA ASP A 25 -2.91 16.10 0.98
C ASP A 25 -2.76 14.74 1.68
N ARG A 26 -3.86 13.98 1.74
CA ARG A 26 -3.89 12.60 2.22
C ARG A 26 -4.13 11.65 1.06
N ILE A 27 -3.83 10.38 1.25
CA ILE A 27 -3.96 9.37 0.22
C ILE A 27 -4.71 8.16 0.74
N ARG A 28 -5.65 7.65 -0.04
CA ARG A 28 -6.64 6.67 0.41
C ARG A 28 -6.88 5.59 -0.64
N THR A 29 -7.10 4.37 -0.17
CA THR A 29 -7.65 3.28 -0.98
C THR A 29 -8.67 2.47 -0.18
N SER A 30 -9.63 1.87 -0.88
CA SER A 30 -10.68 1.04 -0.29
C SER A 30 -10.77 -0.31 -0.99
N GLY A 31 -11.59 -1.21 -0.46
CA GLY A 31 -11.80 -2.52 -1.05
C GLY A 31 -10.62 -3.49 -0.87
N LEU A 32 -9.88 -3.34 0.22
CA LEU A 32 -8.77 -4.24 0.55
C LEU A 32 -9.29 -5.50 1.22
N GLY A 33 -9.61 -6.54 0.43
CA GLY A 33 -9.84 -7.89 0.92
C GLY A 33 -8.52 -8.66 0.92
N SER A 34 -8.30 -9.54 -0.05
CA SER A 34 -7.01 -10.20 -0.27
C SER A 34 -5.93 -9.27 -0.80
N CYS A 35 -6.32 -8.14 -1.41
CA CYS A 35 -5.40 -7.08 -1.82
C CYS A 35 -4.70 -6.45 -0.64
N VAL A 36 -3.53 -5.84 -0.89
CA VAL A 36 -2.77 -5.09 0.10
C VAL A 36 -2.60 -3.65 -0.36
N GLY A 37 -2.92 -2.72 0.52
CA GLY A 37 -2.53 -1.32 0.38
C GLY A 37 -1.14 -1.13 0.99
N LEU A 38 -0.17 -0.82 0.15
CA LEU A 38 1.21 -0.57 0.58
C LEU A 38 1.50 0.92 0.49
N VAL A 39 1.90 1.50 1.61
CA VAL A 39 2.39 2.87 1.69
C VAL A 39 3.90 2.84 1.85
N ILE A 40 4.60 3.56 0.97
CA ILE A 40 6.04 3.84 1.12
C ILE A 40 6.17 5.36 1.23
N TYR A 41 6.94 5.85 2.19
CA TYR A 41 6.98 7.27 2.49
C TYR A 41 8.35 7.74 2.95
N ASP A 42 8.61 9.03 2.74
CA ASP A 42 9.71 9.79 3.33
C ASP A 42 9.10 10.86 4.24
N LEU A 43 9.22 10.67 5.54
CA LEU A 43 8.56 11.54 6.53
C LEU A 43 9.10 12.97 6.48
N GLU A 44 10.39 13.14 6.31
CA GLU A 44 11.01 14.48 6.26
C GLU A 44 10.59 15.25 5.01
N GLN A 45 10.46 14.56 3.87
CA GLN A 45 9.93 15.14 2.63
C GLN A 45 8.40 15.25 2.63
N LYS A 46 7.73 14.72 3.65
CA LYS A 46 6.26 14.73 3.77
C LYS A 46 5.56 14.25 2.51
N THR A 47 6.10 13.18 1.95
CA THR A 47 5.67 12.58 0.67
C THR A 47 5.49 11.10 0.83
N ALA A 48 4.40 10.57 0.27
CA ALA A 48 4.05 9.16 0.32
C ALA A 48 3.53 8.65 -1.02
N GLY A 49 3.80 7.39 -1.30
CA GLY A 49 3.16 6.64 -2.36
C GLY A 49 2.27 5.56 -1.77
N LEU A 50 1.09 5.39 -2.34
CA LEU A 50 0.17 4.30 -2.02
C LEU A 50 -0.11 3.50 -3.26
N VAL A 51 0.06 2.18 -3.17
CA VAL A 51 -0.22 1.24 -4.25
C VAL A 51 -1.19 0.16 -3.76
N HIS A 52 -2.19 -0.16 -4.59
CA HIS A 52 -3.21 -1.18 -4.31
C HIS A 52 -2.85 -2.47 -5.06
N ILE A 53 -2.15 -3.37 -4.38
CA ILE A 53 -1.57 -4.59 -4.93
C ILE A 53 -2.59 -5.74 -4.87
N MET A 54 -2.79 -6.41 -6.00
CA MET A 54 -3.78 -7.49 -6.13
C MET A 54 -3.19 -8.89 -6.06
N LEU A 55 -1.99 -9.09 -6.63
CA LEU A 55 -1.38 -10.41 -6.83
C LEU A 55 0.09 -10.39 -6.44
N PRO A 56 0.65 -11.55 -6.06
CA PRO A 56 2.02 -11.58 -5.55
C PRO A 56 3.11 -11.50 -6.64
N ASP A 57 2.84 -11.98 -7.86
CA ASP A 57 3.89 -12.19 -8.85
C ASP A 57 3.40 -11.88 -10.26
N SER A 58 4.17 -11.09 -10.99
CA SER A 58 3.89 -10.70 -12.37
C SER A 58 3.99 -11.86 -13.38
N SER A 59 4.63 -12.95 -13.01
CA SER A 59 4.64 -14.17 -13.83
C SER A 59 3.25 -14.78 -13.99
N LEU A 60 2.29 -14.40 -13.13
CA LEU A 60 0.89 -14.78 -13.23
C LEU A 60 0.13 -14.05 -14.34
N SER A 61 0.73 -12.99 -14.92
CA SER A 61 0.14 -12.26 -16.04
C SER A 61 0.17 -13.11 -17.31
N LYS A 62 -0.97 -13.11 -18.01
CA LYS A 62 -1.10 -13.78 -19.32
C LYS A 62 -0.86 -12.85 -20.49
N THR A 63 -0.57 -11.58 -20.24
CA THR A 63 -0.37 -10.54 -21.25
C THR A 63 1.05 -10.02 -21.21
N ALA A 64 1.54 -9.55 -22.37
CA ALA A 64 2.87 -8.93 -22.47
C ALA A 64 2.88 -7.53 -21.86
N ASP A 65 1.73 -6.88 -21.78
CA ASP A 65 1.56 -5.55 -21.21
C ASP A 65 1.18 -5.67 -19.73
N ILE A 66 2.17 -5.53 -18.85
CA ILE A 66 2.02 -5.74 -17.42
C ILE A 66 1.65 -4.43 -16.74
N ASN A 67 0.54 -4.44 -15.98
CA ASN A 67 0.24 -3.37 -15.03
C ASN A 67 1.16 -3.49 -13.82
N LEU A 68 2.15 -2.60 -13.71
CA LEU A 68 3.17 -2.63 -12.67
C LEU A 68 2.60 -2.50 -11.24
N ALA A 69 1.48 -1.81 -11.08
CA ALA A 69 0.85 -1.61 -9.77
C ALA A 69 0.07 -2.84 -9.28
N LYS A 70 -0.22 -3.78 -10.16
CA LYS A 70 -1.05 -4.95 -9.85
C LYS A 70 -0.32 -6.04 -9.06
N TYR A 71 0.98 -6.22 -9.28
CA TYR A 71 1.78 -7.33 -8.75
C TYR A 71 2.83 -6.83 -7.76
N ALA A 72 3.02 -7.55 -6.65
CA ALA A 72 3.95 -7.12 -5.60
C ALA A 72 5.39 -6.93 -6.11
N ASP A 73 5.89 -7.82 -6.95
CA ASP A 73 7.25 -7.77 -7.47
C ASP A 73 7.53 -6.53 -8.33
N THR A 74 6.55 -6.04 -9.07
CA THR A 74 6.68 -4.83 -9.90
C THR A 74 6.22 -3.57 -9.17
N ALA A 75 5.21 -3.68 -8.32
CA ALA A 75 4.59 -2.53 -7.64
C ALA A 75 5.53 -1.86 -6.63
N VAL A 76 6.30 -2.64 -5.88
CA VAL A 76 7.24 -2.10 -4.89
C VAL A 76 8.29 -1.23 -5.58
N SER A 77 8.93 -1.75 -6.60
CA SER A 77 9.95 -1.00 -7.37
C SER A 77 9.36 0.21 -8.08
N ALA A 78 8.19 0.08 -8.69
CA ALA A 78 7.52 1.18 -9.38
C ALA A 78 7.19 2.33 -8.42
N THR A 79 6.68 2.01 -7.24
CA THR A 79 6.36 3.01 -6.20
C THR A 79 7.63 3.71 -5.72
N VAL A 80 8.70 2.96 -5.46
CA VAL A 80 9.99 3.54 -5.07
C VAL A 80 10.51 4.50 -6.14
N ASN A 81 10.49 4.10 -7.40
CA ASN A 81 10.95 4.95 -8.50
C ASN A 81 10.14 6.25 -8.59
N MET A 82 8.83 6.20 -8.45
CA MET A 82 7.97 7.38 -8.42
C MET A 82 8.34 8.32 -7.26
N LEU A 83 8.60 7.77 -6.08
CA LEU A 83 9.00 8.54 -4.90
C LEU A 83 10.36 9.21 -5.09
N LEU A 84 11.34 8.53 -5.66
CA LEU A 84 12.66 9.10 -5.96
C LEU A 84 12.54 10.24 -6.99
N GLU A 85 11.72 10.09 -8.01
CA GLU A 85 11.44 11.15 -8.99
C GLU A 85 10.73 12.35 -8.34
N ALA A 86 9.93 12.11 -7.29
CA ALA A 86 9.26 13.15 -6.53
C ALA A 86 10.16 13.85 -5.48
N GLY A 87 11.43 13.48 -5.39
CA GLY A 87 12.41 14.08 -4.50
C GLY A 87 12.62 13.37 -3.17
N CYS A 88 12.03 12.20 -2.96
CA CYS A 88 12.28 11.38 -1.78
C CYS A 88 13.69 10.77 -1.82
N ARG A 89 14.21 10.45 -0.64
CA ARG A 89 15.56 9.91 -0.48
C ARG A 89 15.47 8.40 -0.17
N LYS A 90 16.15 7.60 -0.94
CA LYS A 90 16.08 6.15 -0.83
C LYS A 90 16.36 5.64 0.60
N PHE A 91 17.38 6.18 1.26
CA PHE A 91 17.76 5.79 2.62
C PHE A 91 16.74 6.19 3.70
N ALA A 92 15.82 7.11 3.39
CA ALA A 92 14.79 7.60 4.31
C ALA A 92 13.43 6.91 4.11
N LEU A 93 13.30 6.04 3.10
CA LEU A 93 12.05 5.37 2.81
C LEU A 93 11.69 4.36 3.90
N LYS A 94 10.43 4.40 4.32
CA LYS A 94 9.80 3.49 5.26
C LYS A 94 8.47 3.03 4.70
N ALA A 95 7.96 1.92 5.20
CA ALA A 95 6.70 1.35 4.73
C ALA A 95 5.73 1.08 5.87
N LYS A 96 4.45 1.21 5.56
CA LYS A 96 3.31 0.68 6.32
C LYS A 96 2.36 0.00 5.35
N MET A 97 1.66 -1.03 5.80
CA MET A 97 0.72 -1.74 4.94
C MET A 97 -0.46 -2.31 5.71
N ALA A 98 -1.55 -2.54 5.00
CA ALA A 98 -2.76 -3.18 5.52
C ALA A 98 -3.46 -3.98 4.42
N GLY A 99 -4.16 -5.02 4.81
CA GLY A 99 -4.89 -5.88 3.89
C GLY A 99 -4.42 -7.33 3.94
N GLY A 100 -4.48 -8.01 2.82
CA GLY A 100 -4.06 -9.40 2.73
C GLY A 100 -4.93 -10.37 3.53
N ALA A 101 -6.23 -10.10 3.61
CA ALA A 101 -7.19 -10.94 4.31
C ALA A 101 -7.54 -12.19 3.52
N GLU A 102 -7.98 -13.21 4.23
CA GLU A 102 -8.63 -14.39 3.65
C GLU A 102 -10.15 -14.19 3.70
N MET A 103 -10.73 -13.78 2.56
CA MET A 103 -12.14 -13.40 2.49
C MET A 103 -13.09 -14.60 2.42
N PHE A 104 -12.60 -15.76 1.99
CA PHE A 104 -13.41 -16.95 1.80
C PHE A 104 -12.98 -18.05 2.76
N LYS A 105 -13.91 -18.48 3.64
CA LYS A 105 -13.72 -19.59 4.60
C LYS A 105 -13.79 -20.97 3.95
N PHE A 106 -13.49 -21.11 2.67
CA PHE A 106 -13.38 -22.45 2.11
C PHE A 106 -12.14 -23.12 2.70
N LYS A 107 -12.31 -24.33 3.20
CA LYS A 107 -11.20 -25.22 3.53
C LYS A 107 -10.48 -25.58 2.23
N MET A 108 -9.68 -24.66 1.74
CA MET A 108 -8.77 -24.97 0.66
C MET A 108 -7.62 -25.76 1.25
N THR A 109 -7.53 -27.01 0.85
CA THR A 109 -6.49 -27.93 1.27
C THR A 109 -5.12 -27.58 0.66
N ASN A 110 -5.03 -26.47 -0.10
CA ASN A 110 -3.83 -26.10 -0.82
C ASN A 110 -3.46 -24.63 -0.53
N ASP A 111 -2.35 -24.41 0.19
CA ASP A 111 -1.82 -23.08 0.51
C ASP A 111 -1.54 -22.21 -0.72
N LEU A 112 -1.43 -22.81 -1.91
CA LEU A 112 -1.24 -22.10 -3.18
C LEU A 112 -2.41 -21.18 -3.56
N MET A 113 -3.59 -21.34 -2.94
CA MET A 113 -4.79 -20.58 -3.27
C MET A 113 -5.07 -19.41 -2.31
N LYS A 114 -4.28 -19.22 -1.27
CA LYS A 114 -4.41 -18.11 -0.31
C LYS A 114 -3.68 -16.87 -0.82
N VAL A 115 -4.38 -16.08 -1.61
CA VAL A 115 -3.80 -14.89 -2.25
C VAL A 115 -3.40 -13.83 -1.24
N GLY A 116 -4.22 -13.57 -0.22
CA GLY A 116 -3.94 -12.55 0.80
C GLY A 116 -2.59 -12.72 1.48
N PRO A 117 -2.33 -13.85 2.17
CA PRO A 117 -1.03 -14.12 2.78
C PRO A 117 0.14 -14.12 1.79
N ARG A 118 -0.08 -14.60 0.57
CA ARG A 118 0.97 -14.60 -0.46
C ARG A 118 1.33 -13.19 -0.92
N ASN A 119 0.34 -12.29 -1.02
CA ASN A 119 0.58 -10.88 -1.30
C ASN A 119 1.46 -10.25 -0.22
N VAL A 120 1.13 -10.48 1.05
CA VAL A 120 1.89 -9.96 2.19
C VAL A 120 3.34 -10.45 2.16
N LEU A 121 3.56 -11.74 1.97
CA LEU A 121 4.91 -12.32 1.91
C LEU A 121 5.73 -11.77 0.73
N ALA A 122 5.12 -11.63 -0.43
CA ALA A 122 5.79 -11.09 -1.61
C ALA A 122 6.20 -9.62 -1.40
N ILE A 123 5.33 -8.81 -0.82
CA ILE A 123 5.63 -7.41 -0.50
C ILE A 123 6.79 -7.31 0.49
N LYS A 124 6.75 -8.09 1.57
CA LYS A 124 7.83 -8.13 2.56
C LYS A 124 9.17 -8.51 1.95
N LYS A 125 9.17 -9.51 1.05
CA LYS A 125 10.37 -9.92 0.32
C LYS A 125 10.95 -8.77 -0.50
N HIS A 126 10.13 -8.09 -1.30
CA HIS A 126 10.61 -7.02 -2.17
C HIS A 126 11.02 -5.76 -1.41
N LEU A 127 10.35 -5.42 -0.32
CA LEU A 127 10.79 -4.34 0.58
C LEU A 127 12.15 -4.67 1.23
N SER A 128 12.33 -5.91 1.66
CA SER A 128 13.60 -6.38 2.24
C SER A 128 14.76 -6.29 1.24
N LEU A 129 14.53 -6.67 -0.01
CA LEU A 129 15.54 -6.57 -1.07
C LEU A 129 15.98 -5.13 -1.33
N LEU A 130 15.12 -4.15 -1.08
CA LEU A 130 15.41 -2.73 -1.23
C LEU A 130 15.81 -2.05 0.10
N ASN A 131 15.97 -2.83 1.17
CA ASN A 131 16.29 -2.33 2.52
C ASN A 131 15.30 -1.27 3.04
N ILE A 132 14.01 -1.44 2.72
CA ILE A 132 12.95 -0.56 3.20
C ILE A 132 12.29 -1.21 4.42
N PRO A 133 12.40 -0.61 5.63
CA PRO A 133 11.81 -1.19 6.83
C PRO A 133 10.29 -1.02 6.84
N ILE A 134 9.58 -2.04 7.30
CA ILE A 134 8.16 -1.98 7.61
C ILE A 134 8.02 -1.51 9.06
N ILE A 135 7.48 -0.31 9.24
CA ILE A 135 7.32 0.31 10.55
C ILE A 135 6.14 -0.29 11.30
N SER A 136 5.04 -0.52 10.59
CA SER A 136 3.85 -1.18 11.14
C SER A 136 3.00 -1.78 10.04
N GLU A 137 2.17 -2.75 10.41
CA GLU A 137 1.27 -3.43 9.49
C GLU A 137 0.00 -3.90 10.19
N ASP A 138 -1.10 -3.95 9.46
CA ASP A 138 -2.35 -4.59 9.86
C ASP A 138 -2.80 -5.52 8.74
N THR A 139 -2.33 -6.75 8.78
CA THR A 139 -2.48 -7.73 7.71
C THR A 139 -3.15 -9.01 8.18
N GLY A 140 -3.73 -9.75 7.25
CA GLY A 140 -4.40 -11.00 7.53
C GLY A 140 -5.84 -10.84 7.99
N GLY A 141 -6.31 -11.78 8.77
CA GLY A 141 -7.71 -11.83 9.20
C GLY A 141 -8.68 -12.15 8.07
N ASN A 142 -9.93 -11.72 8.22
CA ASN A 142 -11.00 -12.03 7.28
C ASN A 142 -11.91 -10.84 6.95
N SER A 143 -11.48 -9.64 7.28
CA SER A 143 -12.26 -8.40 7.08
C SER A 143 -11.66 -7.53 6.00
N GLY A 144 -12.52 -6.95 5.17
CA GLY A 144 -12.15 -5.90 4.23
C GLY A 144 -11.75 -4.61 4.96
N ARG A 145 -10.87 -3.83 4.34
CA ARG A 145 -10.33 -2.59 4.93
C ARG A 145 -10.38 -1.43 3.96
N THR A 146 -10.52 -0.25 4.52
CA THR A 146 -10.26 1.04 3.87
C THR A 146 -9.16 1.72 4.64
N ILE A 147 -8.17 2.26 3.96
CA ILE A 147 -7.02 2.91 4.59
C ILE A 147 -6.82 4.32 4.05
N GLU A 148 -6.33 5.20 4.92
CA GLU A 148 -5.96 6.57 4.60
C GLU A 148 -4.66 6.95 5.31
N PHE A 149 -3.72 7.49 4.55
CA PHE A 149 -2.39 7.85 5.06
C PHE A 149 -2.20 9.36 5.00
N ASP A 150 -1.62 9.89 6.08
CA ASP A 150 -1.24 11.29 6.20
C ASP A 150 0.30 11.42 6.07
N PRO A 151 0.82 11.99 4.95
CA PRO A 151 2.26 12.17 4.78
C PRO A 151 2.90 13.10 5.80
N GLN A 152 2.12 13.96 6.46
CA GLN A 152 2.61 14.89 7.48
C GLN A 152 2.99 14.17 8.78
N SER A 153 2.14 13.24 9.24
CA SER A 153 2.29 12.55 10.52
C SER A 153 2.80 11.11 10.37
N ALA A 154 2.74 10.55 9.16
CA ALA A 154 2.93 9.13 8.87
C ALA A 154 1.91 8.21 9.56
N GLU A 155 0.75 8.73 9.93
CA GLU A 155 -0.34 7.93 10.48
C GLU A 155 -1.12 7.24 9.37
N LEU A 156 -1.31 5.93 9.53
CA LEU A 156 -2.17 5.11 8.67
C LEU A 156 -3.45 4.77 9.44
N VAL A 157 -4.56 5.35 9.01
CA VAL A 157 -5.89 5.08 9.57
C VAL A 157 -6.52 3.91 8.83
N ILE A 158 -6.95 2.91 9.57
CA ILE A 158 -7.52 1.67 9.02
C ILE A 158 -8.95 1.53 9.53
N ARG A 159 -9.89 1.40 8.59
CA ARG A 159 -11.31 1.18 8.88
C ARG A 159 -11.73 -0.21 8.45
N THR A 160 -12.31 -0.95 9.37
CA THR A 160 -12.94 -2.24 9.12
C THR A 160 -14.39 -2.21 9.58
N VAL A 161 -15.26 -2.93 8.87
CA VAL A 161 -16.70 -2.98 9.23
C VAL A 161 -16.91 -3.61 10.62
N LYS A 162 -16.11 -4.63 10.96
CA LYS A 162 -16.28 -5.42 12.20
C LYS A 162 -15.48 -4.91 13.39
N GLN A 163 -14.35 -4.24 13.17
CA GLN A 163 -13.39 -3.89 14.21
C GLN A 163 -13.26 -2.38 14.42
N GLY A 164 -14.02 -1.58 13.67
CA GLY A 164 -14.01 -0.13 13.79
C GLY A 164 -12.78 0.51 13.14
N VAL A 165 -12.21 1.51 13.80
CA VAL A 165 -11.11 2.33 13.32
C VAL A 165 -9.86 2.12 14.18
N THR A 166 -8.72 1.88 13.52
CA THR A 166 -7.41 1.76 14.17
C THR A 166 -6.41 2.66 13.43
N THR A 167 -5.46 3.22 14.16
CA THR A 167 -4.36 4.00 13.58
C THR A 167 -3.03 3.34 13.92
N ILE A 168 -2.20 3.15 12.92
CA ILE A 168 -0.85 2.61 13.08
C ILE A 168 0.20 3.52 12.48
#